data_0d8aa50309074a712b843a0d81c814c5
#
_entry.id   0d8aa50309074a712b843a0d81c814c5
#
_cell.length_a   1.000
_cell.length_b   1.000
_cell.length_c   1.000
_cell.angle_alpha   90.00
_cell.angle_beta   90.00
_cell.angle_gamma   90.00
#
_symmetry.space_group_name_H-M   'P 1'
#
loop_
_entity.id
_entity.type
_entity.pdbx_description
1 polymer ?
#
loop_
_entity_poly.entity_id
_entity_poly.type
_entity_poly.pdbx_seq_one_letter_code
_entity_poly.pdbx_strand_id
1 'polypeptide(L)'
;MVKQELIDRSPVRFLEKATNGGLQAGEIGILTSKKGLGKTSVLVQIGLDMLFQDKNVVHVSFNQQSDFVMTWYEDIFTEMAKKKNLTDASDVKADIVRKRVILNFNQDAFSASHVIKTLKALAEGGIKTDGLIIDGLETDKLNETAAAEFKSYAKEAGTI
;
A
#
# COMPACT_ATOMS: atom_id res chain seq x y z
N MET A 1 3.32 9.87 19.90
CA MET A 1 3.36 11.31 19.53
C MET A 1 3.88 11.52 18.13
N VAL A 2 5.06 11.04 17.78
CA VAL A 2 5.61 11.17 16.41
C VAL A 2 4.70 10.56 15.35
N LYS A 3 4.20 9.35 15.58
CA LYS A 3 3.24 8.69 14.67
C LYS A 3 1.98 9.52 14.46
N GLN A 4 1.40 10.04 15.52
CA GLN A 4 0.17 10.81 15.44
C GLN A 4 0.37 12.08 14.60
N GLU A 5 1.48 12.76 14.77
CA GLU A 5 1.80 13.93 13.97
C GLU A 5 1.99 13.59 12.49
N LEU A 6 2.60 12.46 12.17
CA LEU A 6 2.74 11.98 10.80
C LEU A 6 1.38 11.66 10.17
N ILE A 7 0.47 11.05 10.94
CA ILE A 7 -0.90 10.77 10.50
C ILE A 7 -1.67 12.06 10.23
N ASP A 8 -1.69 12.97 11.19
CA ASP A 8 -2.51 14.19 11.12
C ASP A 8 -2.10 15.10 9.94
N ARG A 9 -0.83 15.09 9.60
CA ARG A 9 -0.27 15.93 8.53
C ARG A 9 -0.02 15.18 7.23
N SER A 10 -0.47 13.94 7.13
CA SER A 10 -0.33 13.15 5.91
C SER A 10 -1.17 13.73 4.77
N PRO A 11 -0.62 13.81 3.54
CA PRO A 11 -1.39 14.19 2.36
C PRO A 11 -2.62 13.30 2.12
N VAL A 12 -2.63 12.09 2.66
CA VAL A 12 -3.76 11.16 2.57
C VAL A 12 -5.05 11.75 3.18
N ARG A 13 -4.92 12.68 4.14
CA ARG A 13 -6.10 13.38 4.71
C ARG A 13 -6.91 14.13 3.64
N PHE A 14 -6.25 14.63 2.58
CA PHE A 14 -6.97 15.26 1.45
C PHE A 14 -7.77 14.23 0.65
N LEU A 15 -7.21 13.04 0.44
CA LEU A 15 -7.92 11.95 -0.24
C LEU A 15 -9.14 11.49 0.56
N GLU A 16 -9.01 11.39 1.87
CA GLU A 16 -10.13 11.04 2.74
C GLU A 16 -11.26 12.05 2.64
N LYS A 17 -10.94 13.34 2.66
CA LYS A 17 -11.94 14.41 2.50
C LYS A 17 -12.63 14.32 1.14
N ALA A 18 -11.86 14.08 0.07
CA ALA A 18 -12.38 14.00 -1.28
C ALA A 18 -13.27 12.76 -1.52
N THR A 19 -13.10 11.74 -0.71
CA THR A 19 -13.81 10.46 -0.82
C THR A 19 -14.78 10.20 0.35
N ASN A 20 -15.20 11.26 1.03
CA ASN A 20 -16.16 11.19 2.15
C ASN A 20 -15.75 10.21 3.27
N GLY A 21 -14.48 10.24 3.65
CA GLY A 21 -13.97 9.43 4.75
C GLY A 21 -12.98 8.33 4.35
N GLY A 22 -12.64 8.24 3.07
CA GLY A 22 -11.70 7.26 2.58
C GLY A 22 -12.32 5.90 2.29
N LEU A 23 -11.49 4.98 1.83
CA LEU A 23 -11.89 3.59 1.57
C LEU A 23 -12.12 2.85 2.90
N GLN A 24 -13.17 2.05 2.92
CA GLN A 24 -13.48 1.17 4.04
C GLN A 24 -13.04 -0.26 3.75
N ALA A 25 -12.92 -1.07 4.79
CA ALA A 25 -12.58 -2.48 4.64
C ALA A 25 -13.57 -3.17 3.68
N GLY A 26 -13.05 -3.91 2.72
CA GLY A 26 -13.82 -4.55 1.66
C GLY A 26 -14.03 -3.70 0.40
N GLU A 27 -13.53 -2.48 0.40
CA GLU A 27 -13.58 -1.61 -0.79
C GLU A 27 -12.24 -1.61 -1.53
N ILE A 28 -12.31 -1.32 -2.83
CA ILE A 28 -11.12 -1.12 -3.65
C ILE A 28 -11.14 0.27 -4.29
N GLY A 29 -9.99 0.91 -4.34
CA GLY A 29 -9.78 2.15 -5.07
C GLY A 29 -8.85 1.92 -6.26
N ILE A 30 -9.13 2.58 -7.37
CA ILE A 30 -8.28 2.51 -8.56
C ILE A 30 -7.73 3.90 -8.85
N LEU A 31 -6.41 4.01 -8.84
CA LEU A 31 -5.70 5.25 -9.16
C LEU A 31 -5.19 5.17 -10.60
N THR A 32 -5.71 6.02 -11.46
CA THR A 32 -5.32 6.07 -12.87
C THR A 32 -4.66 7.40 -13.21
N SER A 33 -3.60 7.34 -14.01
CA SER A 33 -2.98 8.52 -14.61
C SER A 33 -2.06 8.11 -15.74
N LYS A 34 -1.58 9.08 -16.50
CA LYS A 34 -0.52 8.82 -17.49
C LYS A 34 0.75 8.35 -16.77
N LYS A 35 1.56 7.57 -17.49
CA LYS A 35 2.87 7.11 -16.98
C LYS A 35 3.73 8.32 -16.57
N GLY A 36 4.45 8.19 -15.46
CA GLY A 36 5.37 9.21 -14.98
C GLY A 36 4.75 10.34 -14.14
N LEU A 37 3.47 10.27 -13.82
CA LEU A 37 2.78 11.29 -13.00
C LEU A 37 2.76 11.01 -11.49
N GLY A 38 3.58 10.08 -11.01
CA GLY A 38 3.78 9.89 -9.57
C GLY A 38 2.79 8.94 -8.90
N LYS A 39 2.18 8.00 -9.62
CA LYS A 39 1.29 6.98 -9.03
C LYS A 39 1.95 6.21 -7.89
N THR A 40 3.17 5.73 -8.12
CA THR A 40 3.92 4.98 -7.10
C THR A 40 4.12 5.80 -5.84
N SER A 41 4.49 7.08 -5.99
CA SER A 41 4.66 8.00 -4.86
C SER A 41 3.37 8.14 -4.04
N VAL A 42 2.23 8.29 -4.70
CA VAL A 42 0.92 8.40 -4.02
C VAL A 42 0.59 7.09 -3.29
N LEU A 43 0.78 5.96 -3.95
CA LEU A 43 0.52 4.65 -3.35
C LEU A 43 1.41 4.38 -2.13
N VAL A 44 2.68 4.76 -2.21
CA VAL A 44 3.60 4.64 -1.07
C VAL A 44 3.19 5.54 0.08
N GLN A 45 2.73 6.77 -0.19
CA GLN A 45 2.21 7.66 0.86
C GLN A 45 0.96 7.07 1.54
N ILE A 46 0.07 6.46 0.78
CA ILE A 46 -1.09 5.74 1.33
C ILE A 46 -0.63 4.57 2.20
N GLY A 47 0.33 3.78 1.71
CA GLY A 47 0.91 2.67 2.47
C GLY A 47 1.56 3.12 3.77
N LEU A 48 2.34 4.19 3.74
CA LEU A 48 2.94 4.77 4.94
C LEU A 48 1.88 5.24 5.95
N ASP A 49 0.85 5.91 5.47
CA ASP A 49 -0.24 6.37 6.33
C ASP A 49 -0.91 5.20 7.07
N MET A 50 -1.16 4.11 6.37
CA MET A 50 -1.70 2.89 6.98
C MET A 50 -0.74 2.27 7.99
N LEU A 51 0.56 2.24 7.69
CA LEU A 51 1.59 1.75 8.61
C LEU A 51 1.68 2.61 9.87
N PHE A 52 1.56 3.92 9.76
CA PHE A 52 1.49 4.82 10.91
C PHE A 52 0.28 4.54 11.79
N GLN A 53 -0.81 4.06 11.21
CA GLN A 53 -2.02 3.64 11.92
C GLN A 53 -1.95 2.22 12.49
N ASP A 54 -0.74 1.65 12.55
CA ASP A 54 -0.48 0.29 13.04
C ASP A 54 -1.12 -0.84 12.21
N LYS A 55 -1.43 -0.56 10.96
CA LYS A 55 -1.96 -1.55 10.01
C LYS A 55 -0.82 -2.27 9.30
N ASN A 56 -1.04 -3.53 8.95
CA ASN A 56 -0.11 -4.30 8.12
C ASN A 56 -0.41 -4.04 6.65
N VAL A 57 0.62 -3.71 5.88
CA VAL A 57 0.50 -3.39 4.45
C VAL A 57 1.29 -4.39 3.62
N VAL A 58 0.64 -4.94 2.61
CA VAL A 58 1.31 -5.69 1.55
C VAL A 58 1.33 -4.84 0.28
N HIS A 59 2.52 -4.55 -0.21
CA HIS A 59 2.73 -3.81 -1.45
C HIS A 59 3.17 -4.78 -2.54
N VAL A 60 2.30 -5.02 -3.50
CA VAL A 60 2.57 -5.87 -4.67
C VAL A 60 3.03 -4.98 -5.82
N SER A 61 4.21 -5.26 -6.36
CA SER A 61 4.78 -4.53 -7.49
C SER A 61 4.96 -5.45 -8.69
N PHE A 62 4.55 -4.96 -9.86
CA PHE A 62 4.68 -5.67 -11.13
C PHE A 62 5.78 -5.12 -12.03
N ASN A 63 6.21 -3.89 -11.83
CA ASN A 63 7.20 -3.23 -12.69
C ASN A 63 8.54 -2.98 -12.02
N GLN A 64 8.59 -3.01 -10.70
CA GLN A 64 9.79 -2.66 -9.95
C GLN A 64 10.18 -3.80 -9.02
N GLN A 65 11.48 -4.04 -8.94
CA GLN A 65 12.03 -4.96 -7.95
C GLN A 65 11.78 -4.46 -6.53
N SER A 66 11.73 -5.38 -5.58
CA SER A 66 11.46 -5.08 -4.16
C SER A 66 12.38 -3.99 -3.59
N ASP A 67 13.65 -3.99 -3.98
CA ASP A 67 14.63 -2.99 -3.52
C ASP A 67 14.24 -1.56 -3.93
N PHE A 68 13.73 -1.38 -5.14
CA PHE A 68 13.25 -0.08 -5.59
C PHE A 68 12.03 0.38 -4.80
N VAL A 69 11.12 -0.52 -4.52
CA VAL A 69 9.93 -0.21 -3.71
C VAL A 69 10.33 0.15 -2.28
N MET A 70 11.26 -0.59 -1.68
CA MET A 70 11.81 -0.27 -0.35
C MET A 70 12.41 1.14 -0.32
N THR A 71 13.19 1.49 -1.36
CA THR A 71 13.80 2.81 -1.49
C THR A 71 12.75 3.91 -1.54
N TRP A 72 11.64 3.71 -2.27
CA TRP A 72 10.52 4.65 -2.29
C TRP A 72 9.95 4.89 -0.88
N TYR A 73 9.73 3.83 -0.12
CA TYR A 73 9.24 3.95 1.26
C TYR A 73 10.21 4.70 2.16
N GLU A 74 11.49 4.39 2.06
CA GLU A 74 12.53 5.04 2.86
C GLU A 74 12.68 6.51 2.53
N ASP A 75 12.74 6.85 1.25
CA ASP A 75 12.91 8.22 0.78
C ASP A 75 11.71 9.10 1.17
N ILE A 76 10.50 8.63 0.94
CA ILE A 76 9.29 9.38 1.28
C ILE A 76 9.16 9.54 2.79
N PHE A 77 9.43 8.49 3.55
CA PHE A 77 9.44 8.56 5.02
C PHE A 77 10.46 9.60 5.51
N THR A 78 11.66 9.55 4.99
CA THR A 78 12.74 10.50 5.34
C THR A 78 12.33 11.94 5.06
N GLU A 79 11.75 12.19 3.88
CA GLU A 79 11.24 13.52 3.53
C GLU A 79 10.10 13.98 4.44
N MET A 80 9.18 13.11 4.78
CA MET A 80 8.10 13.44 5.72
C MET A 80 8.64 13.79 7.11
N ALA A 81 9.57 13.00 7.62
CA ALA A 81 10.19 13.23 8.92
C ALA A 81 11.00 14.56 8.93
N LYS A 82 11.75 14.82 7.86
CA LYS A 82 12.56 16.02 7.70
C LYS A 82 11.73 17.29 7.64
N LYS A 83 10.68 17.30 6.83
CA LYS A 83 9.76 18.46 6.70
C LYS A 83 9.08 18.83 8.01
N LYS A 84 8.97 17.90 8.93
CA LYS A 84 8.27 18.06 10.21
C LYS A 84 9.22 18.22 11.39
N ASN A 85 10.52 18.34 11.11
CA ASN A 85 11.59 18.45 12.12
C ASN A 85 11.49 17.32 13.18
N LEU A 86 11.12 16.11 12.77
CA LEU A 86 11.04 14.97 13.65
C LEU A 86 12.44 14.35 13.79
N THR A 87 13.07 14.57 14.90
CA THR A 87 14.44 14.09 15.17
C THR A 87 14.47 12.66 15.70
N ASP A 88 13.34 12.16 16.21
CA ASP A 88 13.25 10.86 16.85
C ASP A 88 12.25 9.94 16.14
N ALA A 89 12.54 9.67 14.86
CA ALA A 89 11.69 8.85 14.01
C ALA A 89 12.21 7.42 13.82
N SER A 90 13.31 7.04 14.47
CA SER A 90 13.93 5.72 14.31
C SER A 90 13.03 4.57 14.75
N ASP A 91 12.29 4.72 15.84
CA ASP A 91 11.35 3.71 16.34
C ASP A 91 10.18 3.52 15.37
N VAL A 92 9.68 4.60 14.79
CA VAL A 92 8.62 4.56 13.78
C VAL A 92 9.10 3.87 12.52
N LYS A 93 10.34 4.14 12.10
CA LYS A 93 10.96 3.47 10.95
C LYS A 93 11.07 1.96 11.16
N ALA A 94 11.49 1.52 12.33
CA ALA A 94 11.58 0.10 12.69
C ALA A 94 10.20 -0.59 12.64
N ASP A 95 9.16 0.09 13.15
CA ASP A 95 7.78 -0.39 13.09
C ASP A 95 7.28 -0.57 11.66
N ILE A 96 7.56 0.40 10.79
CA ILE A 96 7.19 0.36 9.36
C ILE A 96 7.79 -0.86 8.68
N VAL A 97 9.09 -1.08 8.85
CA VAL A 97 9.80 -2.21 8.24
C VAL A 97 9.18 -3.54 8.69
N ARG A 98 8.76 -3.62 9.93
CA ARG A 98 8.20 -4.85 10.50
C ARG A 98 6.79 -5.18 10.00
N LYS A 99 5.98 -4.17 9.69
CA LYS A 99 4.57 -4.31 9.29
C LYS A 99 4.34 -4.23 7.80
N ARG A 100 5.38 -4.02 7.03
CA ARG A 100 5.34 -3.91 5.59
C ARG A 100 5.90 -5.16 4.95
N VAL A 101 5.15 -5.72 4.00
CA VAL A 101 5.61 -6.80 3.12
C VAL A 101 5.59 -6.29 1.68
N ILE A 102 6.68 -6.53 0.96
CA ILE A 102 6.80 -6.17 -0.45
C ILE A 102 6.91 -7.45 -1.27
N LEU A 103 6.01 -7.63 -2.23
CA LEU A 103 5.98 -8.76 -3.15
C LEU A 103 6.20 -8.26 -4.57
N ASN A 104 6.99 -9.00 -5.34
CA ASN A 104 7.23 -8.72 -6.74
C ASN A 104 6.71 -9.88 -7.59
N PHE A 105 5.81 -9.56 -8.54
CA PHE A 105 5.26 -10.52 -9.49
C PHE A 105 5.56 -10.10 -10.92
N ASN A 106 5.59 -11.07 -11.83
CA ASN A 106 5.77 -10.83 -13.24
C ASN A 106 4.41 -10.52 -13.90
N GLN A 107 4.32 -9.41 -14.65
CA GLN A 107 3.10 -9.04 -15.38
C GLN A 107 2.68 -10.06 -16.42
N ASP A 108 3.63 -10.65 -17.13
CA ASP A 108 3.34 -11.61 -18.20
C ASP A 108 2.69 -12.89 -17.67
N ALA A 109 2.93 -13.20 -16.41
CA ALA A 109 2.32 -14.33 -15.71
C ALA A 109 1.24 -13.89 -14.71
N PHE A 110 0.64 -12.70 -14.91
CA PHE A 110 -0.34 -12.17 -13.97
C PHE A 110 -1.58 -13.04 -13.86
N SER A 111 -1.96 -13.28 -12.61
CA SER A 111 -3.21 -13.92 -12.23
C SER A 111 -3.65 -13.34 -10.88
N ALA A 112 -4.85 -12.78 -10.81
CA ALA A 112 -5.41 -12.31 -9.55
C ALA A 112 -5.52 -13.44 -8.52
N SER A 113 -5.93 -14.62 -8.96
CA SER A 113 -5.96 -15.83 -8.13
C SER A 113 -4.61 -16.13 -7.49
N HIS A 114 -3.52 -16.03 -8.23
CA HIS A 114 -2.18 -16.32 -7.71
C HIS A 114 -1.76 -15.29 -6.64
N VAL A 115 -2.02 -14.02 -6.88
CA VAL A 115 -1.75 -12.96 -5.89
C VAL A 115 -2.55 -13.22 -4.61
N ILE A 116 -3.86 -13.46 -4.74
CA ILE A 116 -4.76 -13.74 -3.62
C ILE A 116 -4.33 -14.98 -2.84
N LYS A 117 -3.93 -16.03 -3.54
CA LYS A 117 -3.43 -17.26 -2.92
C LYS A 117 -2.18 -17.00 -2.08
N THR A 118 -1.27 -16.16 -2.57
CA THR A 118 -0.09 -15.76 -1.83
C THR A 118 -0.46 -14.96 -0.58
N LEU A 119 -1.42 -14.05 -0.66
CA LEU A 119 -1.91 -13.27 0.48
C LEU A 119 -2.56 -14.17 1.53
N LYS A 120 -3.33 -15.17 1.12
CA LYS A 120 -3.93 -16.16 2.02
C LYS A 120 -2.86 -17.00 2.72
N ALA A 121 -1.81 -17.38 2.01
CA ALA A 121 -0.67 -18.11 2.60
C ALA A 121 0.06 -17.26 3.64
N LEU A 122 0.25 -15.95 3.39
CA LEU A 122 0.80 -15.03 4.38
C LEU A 122 -0.07 -14.96 5.64
N ALA A 123 -1.39 -14.90 5.48
CA ALA A 123 -2.33 -14.88 6.60
C ALA A 123 -2.26 -16.14 7.43
N GLU A 124 -2.15 -17.31 6.80
CA GLU A 124 -1.94 -18.59 7.49
C GLU A 124 -0.64 -18.62 8.28
N GLY A 125 0.39 -17.91 7.80
CA GLY A 125 1.67 -17.72 8.49
C GLY A 125 1.65 -16.64 9.56
N GLY A 126 0.51 -16.02 9.84
CA GLY A 126 0.36 -14.99 10.87
C GLY A 126 0.49 -13.54 10.36
N ILE A 127 0.61 -13.33 9.06
CA ILE A 127 0.73 -12.00 8.45
C ILE A 127 -0.61 -11.62 7.83
N LYS A 128 -1.46 -10.90 8.58
CA LYS A 128 -2.71 -10.37 8.08
C LYS A 128 -2.45 -9.17 7.17
N THR A 129 -3.20 -9.07 6.08
CA THR A 129 -3.19 -7.91 5.19
C THR A 129 -4.33 -6.96 5.54
N ASP A 130 -4.03 -5.83 6.14
CA ASP A 130 -5.01 -4.77 6.41
C ASP A 130 -5.15 -3.84 5.21
N GLY A 131 -4.03 -3.55 4.55
CA GLY A 131 -3.98 -2.78 3.32
C GLY A 131 -3.21 -3.52 2.23
N LEU A 132 -3.81 -3.59 1.05
CA LEU A 132 -3.20 -4.17 -0.14
C LEU A 132 -3.00 -3.07 -1.19
N ILE A 133 -1.76 -2.86 -1.58
CA ILE A 133 -1.40 -1.95 -2.66
C ILE A 133 -0.92 -2.77 -3.85
N ILE A 134 -1.47 -2.50 -5.01
CA ILE A 134 -1.05 -3.13 -6.26
C ILE A 134 -0.53 -2.04 -7.19
N ASP A 135 0.76 -2.06 -7.46
CA ASP A 135 1.44 -1.03 -8.24
C ASP A 135 2.06 -1.61 -9.51
N GLY A 136 1.95 -0.85 -10.58
CA GLY A 136 2.59 -1.19 -11.84
C GLY A 136 1.84 -2.21 -12.70
N LEU A 137 0.63 -2.60 -12.33
CA LEU A 137 -0.19 -3.48 -13.15
C LEU A 137 -0.72 -2.73 -14.37
N GLU A 138 -0.52 -3.30 -15.57
CA GLU A 138 -1.04 -2.73 -16.81
C GLU A 138 -2.58 -2.76 -16.83
N THR A 139 -3.18 -1.71 -17.43
CA THR A 139 -4.63 -1.52 -17.42
C THR A 139 -5.39 -2.69 -18.05
N ASP A 140 -4.83 -3.28 -19.11
CA ASP A 140 -5.43 -4.43 -19.79
C ASP A 140 -5.38 -5.73 -18.95
N LYS A 141 -4.49 -5.81 -17.99
CA LYS A 141 -4.39 -6.93 -17.05
C LYS A 141 -5.45 -6.86 -15.94
N LEU A 142 -5.84 -5.65 -15.55
CA LEU A 142 -6.90 -5.44 -14.58
C LEU A 142 -8.28 -5.41 -15.28
N ASN A 143 -8.73 -6.57 -15.72
CA ASN A 143 -10.06 -6.74 -16.31
C ASN A 143 -11.14 -6.86 -15.24
N GLU A 144 -12.41 -6.93 -15.66
CA GLU A 144 -13.54 -7.05 -14.74
C GLU A 144 -13.45 -8.28 -13.83
N THR A 145 -12.98 -9.39 -14.37
CA THR A 145 -12.81 -10.65 -13.59
C THR A 145 -11.77 -10.48 -12.50
N ALA A 146 -10.61 -9.93 -12.82
CA ALA A 146 -9.55 -9.66 -11.84
C ALA A 146 -10.00 -8.67 -10.77
N ALA A 147 -10.66 -7.59 -11.18
CA ALA A 147 -11.20 -6.60 -10.24
C ALA A 147 -12.24 -7.23 -9.30
N ALA A 148 -13.13 -8.06 -9.82
CA ALA A 148 -14.12 -8.78 -9.01
C ALA A 148 -13.48 -9.75 -8.02
N GLU A 149 -12.43 -10.46 -8.41
CA GLU A 149 -11.69 -11.35 -7.52
C GLU A 149 -11.01 -10.59 -6.38
N PHE A 150 -10.37 -9.46 -6.67
CA PHE A 150 -9.77 -8.62 -5.64
C PHE A 150 -10.82 -8.02 -4.70
N LYS A 151 -11.95 -7.58 -5.23
CA LYS A 151 -13.05 -7.06 -4.42
C LYS A 151 -13.63 -8.12 -3.48
N SER A 152 -13.81 -9.33 -3.99
CA SER A 152 -14.29 -10.47 -3.19
C SER A 152 -13.29 -10.80 -2.07
N TYR A 153 -12.00 -10.85 -2.39
CA TYR A 153 -10.95 -11.04 -1.41
C TYR A 153 -10.94 -9.94 -0.34
N ALA A 154 -11.04 -8.68 -0.75
CA ALA A 154 -11.05 -7.55 0.17
C ALA A 154 -12.21 -7.65 1.18
N LYS A 155 -13.39 -8.03 0.73
CA LYS A 155 -14.57 -8.24 1.58
C LYS A 155 -14.37 -9.40 2.55
N GLU A 156 -13.87 -10.52 2.05
CA GLU A 156 -13.64 -11.74 2.85
C GLU A 156 -12.58 -11.52 3.92
N ALA A 157 -11.49 -10.84 3.59
CA ALA A 157 -10.34 -10.62 4.47
C ALA A 157 -10.45 -9.34 5.32
N GLY A 158 -11.40 -8.48 5.06
CA GLY A 158 -11.49 -7.17 5.71
C GLY A 158 -10.33 -6.24 5.32
N THR A 159 -9.87 -6.34 4.07
CA THR A 159 -8.72 -5.59 3.52
C THR A 159 -9.21 -4.38 2.71
N ILE A 160 -8.43 -3.32 2.71
CA ILE A 160 -8.61 -2.15 1.82
C ILE A 160 -7.68 -2.28 0.64
#